data_e38866926496aa6157d294730abd12cd
#
_entry.id   e38866926496aa6157d294730abd12cd
#
_cell.length_a   1.000
_cell.length_b   1.000
_cell.length_c   1.000
_cell.angle_alpha   90.00
_cell.angle_beta   90.00
_cell.angle_gamma   90.00
#
_symmetry.space_group_name_H-M   'P 1'
#
loop_
_entity.id
_entity.type
_entity.pdbx_description
1 polymer ?
#
loop_
_entity_poly.entity_id
_entity_poly.type
_entity_poly.pdbx_seq_one_letter_code
_entity_poly.pdbx_strand_id
1 'polypeptide(L)'
;MKLVEVSRGINTSDECFERAWAFCEQVGQRPVHTQDTPGFVLNYFLIPFNNDAIRLVEQGVASPTDIDVAIKTALGYAMGPFELLDLVGMDTQLLLCEAMHGLTHEKRAVCPPLVKRMIAAGRLGKKTGIGFHRYSDQKIFGA
;
A
#
# COMPACT_ATOMS: atom_id res chain seq x y z
N MET A 1 -2.64 -12.07 1.55
CA MET A 1 -2.42 -11.71 0.12
C MET A 1 -1.69 -12.87 -0.55
N LYS A 2 -2.12 -13.27 -1.75
CA LYS A 2 -1.50 -14.41 -2.46
C LYS A 2 -0.46 -13.98 -3.51
N LEU A 3 -0.37 -12.70 -3.82
CA LEU A 3 0.58 -12.16 -4.80
C LEU A 3 2.01 -12.25 -4.27
N VAL A 4 2.91 -12.74 -5.12
CA VAL A 4 4.38 -12.63 -4.95
C VAL A 4 4.96 -12.06 -6.24
N GLU A 5 5.60 -10.92 -6.14
CA GLU A 5 6.33 -10.31 -7.25
C GLU A 5 7.76 -10.88 -7.24
N VAL A 6 8.11 -11.62 -8.29
CA VAL A 6 9.41 -12.29 -8.42
C VAL A 6 10.24 -11.52 -9.45
N SER A 7 11.35 -10.95 -9.01
CA SER A 7 12.29 -10.24 -9.88
C SER A 7 13.64 -10.95 -9.94
N ARG A 8 14.34 -10.76 -11.05
CA ARG A 8 15.71 -11.25 -11.22
C ARG A 8 16.71 -10.16 -10.85
N GLY A 9 17.65 -10.51 -10.01
CA GLY A 9 18.87 -9.71 -9.87
C GLY A 9 19.85 -9.99 -11.01
N ILE A 10 20.90 -9.19 -11.08
CA ILE A 10 21.88 -9.23 -12.20
C ILE A 10 22.56 -10.60 -12.38
N ASN A 11 22.72 -11.36 -11.28
CA ASN A 11 23.37 -12.67 -11.26
C ASN A 11 22.38 -13.84 -11.06
N THR A 12 21.08 -13.61 -11.19
CA THR A 12 20.08 -14.67 -11.04
C THR A 12 20.06 -15.57 -12.29
N SER A 13 20.42 -16.84 -12.13
CA SER A 13 20.32 -17.83 -13.22
C SER A 13 18.86 -18.18 -13.49
N ASP A 14 18.60 -18.69 -14.70
CA ASP A 14 17.28 -19.21 -15.08
C ASP A 14 16.81 -20.30 -14.13
N GLU A 15 17.67 -21.26 -13.80
CA GLU A 15 17.36 -22.33 -12.86
C GLU A 15 16.95 -21.80 -11.48
N CYS A 16 17.66 -20.78 -10.96
CA CYS A 16 17.32 -20.17 -9.68
C CYS A 16 15.94 -19.50 -9.73
N PHE A 17 15.65 -18.78 -10.80
CA PHE A 17 14.37 -18.13 -11.00
C PHE A 17 13.22 -19.15 -11.09
N GLU A 18 13.37 -20.21 -11.89
CA GLU A 18 12.38 -21.26 -12.05
C GLU A 18 12.09 -22.00 -10.74
N ARG A 19 13.13 -22.28 -9.95
CA ARG A 19 12.98 -22.87 -8.61
C ARG A 19 12.21 -21.96 -7.65
N ALA A 20 12.51 -20.66 -7.65
CA ALA A 20 11.78 -19.69 -6.83
C ALA A 20 10.31 -19.58 -7.26
N TRP A 21 10.06 -19.58 -8.56
CA TRP A 21 8.71 -19.57 -9.10
C TRP A 21 7.92 -20.81 -8.67
N ALA A 22 8.46 -21.99 -8.93
CA ALA A 22 7.84 -23.26 -8.55
C ALA A 22 7.58 -23.34 -7.03
N PHE A 23 8.49 -22.85 -6.21
CA PHE A 23 8.28 -22.77 -4.77
C PHE A 23 7.09 -21.88 -4.40
N CYS A 24 6.94 -20.70 -5.03
CA CYS A 24 5.79 -19.83 -4.78
C CYS A 24 4.46 -20.56 -5.11
N GLU A 25 4.39 -21.25 -6.25
CA GLU A 25 3.21 -22.01 -6.63
C GLU A 25 2.94 -23.18 -5.66
N GLN A 26 3.97 -23.88 -5.27
CA GLN A 26 3.88 -25.03 -4.35
C GLN A 26 3.32 -24.63 -2.97
N VAL A 27 3.65 -23.43 -2.48
CA VAL A 27 3.10 -22.91 -1.22
C VAL A 27 1.77 -22.15 -1.42
N GLY A 28 1.13 -22.28 -2.58
CA GLY A 28 -0.19 -21.73 -2.87
C GLY A 28 -0.22 -20.23 -3.13
N GLN A 29 0.92 -19.63 -3.45
CA GLN A 29 1.01 -18.23 -3.87
C GLN A 29 0.80 -18.09 -5.38
N ARG A 30 0.61 -16.85 -5.82
CA ARG A 30 0.51 -16.50 -7.25
C ARG A 30 1.71 -15.61 -7.62
N PRO A 31 2.78 -16.19 -8.18
CA PRO A 31 3.92 -15.43 -8.64
C PRO A 31 3.59 -14.64 -9.90
N VAL A 32 4.14 -13.43 -10.01
CA VAL A 32 4.20 -12.63 -11.24
C VAL A 32 5.64 -12.19 -11.46
N HIS A 33 6.08 -12.22 -12.71
CA HIS A 33 7.42 -11.78 -13.06
C HIS A 33 7.46 -10.25 -13.19
N THR A 34 8.40 -9.63 -12.51
CA THR A 34 8.66 -8.19 -12.61
C THR A 34 10.15 -7.95 -12.87
N GLN A 35 10.48 -6.78 -13.38
CA GLN A 35 11.85 -6.28 -13.34
C GLN A 35 12.15 -5.68 -11.97
N ASP A 36 13.42 -5.62 -11.59
CA ASP A 36 13.88 -4.95 -10.38
C ASP A 36 13.81 -3.42 -10.57
N THR A 37 12.62 -2.90 -10.36
CA THR A 37 12.31 -1.47 -10.52
C THR A 37 11.61 -0.94 -9.26
N PRO A 38 11.75 0.36 -8.93
CA PRO A 38 11.11 0.94 -7.76
C PRO A 38 9.60 0.69 -7.71
N GLY A 39 9.15 0.04 -6.63
CA GLY A 39 7.74 -0.27 -6.39
C GLY A 39 7.20 -1.48 -7.14
N PHE A 40 8.01 -2.14 -7.97
CA PHE A 40 7.57 -3.25 -8.81
C PHE A 40 6.29 -2.91 -9.57
N VAL A 41 5.28 -3.77 -9.57
CA VAL A 41 3.97 -3.49 -10.18
C VAL A 41 3.00 -2.95 -9.14
N LEU A 42 2.87 -3.63 -8.00
CA LEU A 42 1.82 -3.30 -7.03
C LEU A 42 2.02 -1.91 -6.42
N ASN A 43 3.19 -1.64 -5.85
CA ASN A 43 3.44 -0.37 -5.19
C ASN A 43 3.57 0.80 -6.17
N TYR A 44 3.97 0.55 -7.42
CA TYR A 44 3.99 1.55 -8.48
C TYR A 44 2.61 2.18 -8.71
N PHE A 45 1.54 1.36 -8.66
CA PHE A 45 0.17 1.85 -8.76
C PHE A 45 -0.40 2.28 -7.41
N LEU A 46 -0.13 1.51 -6.36
CA LEU A 46 -0.79 1.68 -5.07
C LEU A 46 -0.38 2.95 -4.34
N ILE A 47 0.92 3.29 -4.34
CA ILE A 47 1.41 4.48 -3.64
C ILE A 47 0.80 5.77 -4.20
N PRO A 48 0.85 6.05 -5.52
CA PRO A 48 0.18 7.21 -6.09
C PRO A 48 -1.33 7.19 -5.91
N PHE A 49 -1.98 6.03 -6.05
CA PHE A 49 -3.41 5.86 -5.85
C PHE A 49 -3.84 6.27 -4.44
N ASN A 50 -3.15 5.78 -3.42
CA ASN A 50 -3.40 6.16 -2.03
C ASN A 50 -3.15 7.66 -1.80
N ASN A 51 -2.06 8.20 -2.36
CA ASN A 51 -1.75 9.62 -2.25
C ASN A 51 -2.82 10.50 -2.91
N ASP A 52 -3.32 10.10 -4.07
CA ASP A 52 -4.38 10.84 -4.77
C ASP A 52 -5.69 10.78 -3.97
N ALA A 53 -6.05 9.64 -3.36
CA ALA A 53 -7.18 9.54 -2.47
C ALA A 53 -7.05 10.51 -1.25
N ILE A 54 -5.87 10.56 -0.64
CA ILE A 54 -5.60 11.49 0.48
C ILE A 54 -5.74 12.95 0.04
N ARG A 55 -5.24 13.30 -1.16
CA ARG A 55 -5.38 14.66 -1.72
C ARG A 55 -6.83 15.06 -1.95
N LEU A 56 -7.70 14.13 -2.37
CA LEU A 56 -9.14 14.40 -2.49
C LEU A 56 -9.76 14.78 -1.14
N VAL A 57 -9.34 14.12 -0.06
CA VAL A 57 -9.79 14.49 1.30
C VAL A 57 -9.22 15.85 1.73
N GLU A 58 -7.94 16.12 1.46
CA GLU A 58 -7.33 17.44 1.76
C GLU A 58 -8.02 18.58 1.03
N GLN A 59 -8.51 18.32 -0.18
CA GLN A 59 -9.24 19.27 -1.02
C GLN A 59 -10.74 19.38 -0.66
N GLY A 60 -11.23 18.55 0.26
CA GLY A 60 -12.63 18.54 0.66
C GLY A 60 -13.58 17.99 -0.42
N VAL A 61 -13.08 17.22 -1.38
CA VAL A 61 -13.90 16.66 -2.48
C VAL A 61 -14.89 15.63 -1.95
N ALA A 62 -14.44 14.73 -1.06
CA ALA A 62 -15.30 13.73 -0.43
C ALA A 62 -14.69 13.26 0.89
N SER A 63 -15.52 12.60 1.72
CA SER A 63 -15.04 11.99 2.96
C SER A 63 -14.26 10.70 2.68
N PRO A 64 -13.37 10.26 3.61
CA PRO A 64 -12.71 8.95 3.51
C PRO A 64 -13.69 7.80 3.29
N THR A 65 -14.82 7.80 4.00
CA THR A 65 -15.86 6.78 3.87
C THR A 65 -16.50 6.76 2.49
N ASP A 66 -16.81 7.91 1.93
CA ASP A 66 -17.45 8.00 0.61
C ASP A 66 -16.49 7.57 -0.49
N ILE A 67 -15.20 7.90 -0.39
CA ILE A 67 -14.18 7.46 -1.33
C ILE A 67 -14.02 5.93 -1.26
N ASP A 68 -13.96 5.36 -0.05
CA ASP A 68 -13.90 3.89 0.11
C ASP A 68 -15.12 3.21 -0.53
N VAL A 69 -16.32 3.72 -0.29
CA VAL A 69 -17.55 3.21 -0.89
C VAL A 69 -17.49 3.30 -2.42
N ALA A 70 -17.09 4.44 -2.96
CA ALA A 70 -17.01 4.66 -4.40
C ALA A 70 -16.05 3.65 -5.07
N ILE A 71 -14.85 3.48 -4.51
CA ILE A 71 -13.84 2.56 -5.06
C ILE A 71 -14.28 1.09 -4.95
N LYS A 72 -14.84 0.69 -3.81
CA LYS A 72 -15.34 -0.68 -3.63
C LYS A 72 -16.49 -0.98 -4.59
N THR A 73 -17.42 -0.04 -4.74
CA THR A 73 -18.62 -0.24 -5.55
C THR A 73 -18.31 -0.21 -7.04
N ALA A 74 -17.48 0.73 -7.49
CA ALA A 74 -17.19 0.92 -8.91
C ALA A 74 -16.16 -0.09 -9.45
N LEU A 75 -15.14 -0.44 -8.66
CA LEU A 75 -14.02 -1.26 -9.10
C LEU A 75 -14.03 -2.68 -8.53
N GLY A 76 -14.95 -3.01 -7.62
CA GLY A 76 -15.02 -4.33 -6.99
C GLY A 76 -13.86 -4.62 -6.03
N TYR A 77 -13.19 -3.60 -5.51
CA TYR A 77 -12.09 -3.79 -4.56
C TYR A 77 -12.62 -4.29 -3.22
N ALA A 78 -11.88 -5.23 -2.61
CA ALA A 78 -12.25 -5.76 -1.29
C ALA A 78 -12.16 -4.71 -0.18
N MET A 79 -11.26 -3.73 -0.35
CA MET A 79 -11.06 -2.59 0.57
C MET A 79 -10.94 -1.31 -0.23
N GLY A 80 -11.47 -0.22 0.32
CA GLY A 80 -11.20 1.11 -0.20
C GLY A 80 -9.80 1.60 0.19
N PRO A 81 -9.33 2.71 -0.40
CA PRO A 81 -7.99 3.23 -0.16
C PRO A 81 -7.72 3.59 1.31
N PHE A 82 -8.70 4.09 2.05
CA PHE A 82 -8.52 4.48 3.45
C PHE A 82 -8.61 3.30 4.40
N GLU A 83 -9.45 2.29 4.11
CA GLU A 83 -9.43 1.02 4.82
C GLU A 83 -8.06 0.33 4.67
N LEU A 84 -7.46 0.39 3.47
CA LEU A 84 -6.13 -0.17 3.20
C LEU A 84 -5.02 0.65 3.87
N LEU A 85 -5.06 1.98 3.78
CA LEU A 85 -4.13 2.88 4.46
C LEU A 85 -4.12 2.65 5.97
N ASP A 86 -5.29 2.51 6.59
CA ASP A 86 -5.41 2.24 8.02
C ASP A 86 -4.92 0.83 8.40
N LEU A 87 -5.01 -0.13 7.48
CA LEU A 87 -4.46 -1.48 7.67
C LEU A 87 -2.92 -1.47 7.60
N VAL A 88 -2.35 -0.78 6.63
CA VAL A 88 -0.90 -0.68 6.39
C VAL A 88 -0.23 0.22 7.43
N GLY A 89 -0.85 1.34 7.74
CA GLY A 89 -0.39 2.37 8.66
C GLY A 89 0.20 3.59 7.96
N MET A 90 -0.09 4.77 8.53
CA MET A 90 0.36 6.06 7.98
C MET A 90 1.88 6.22 7.97
N ASP A 91 2.56 5.70 8.98
CA ASP A 91 4.02 5.66 9.06
C ASP A 91 4.64 4.81 7.94
N THR A 92 4.06 3.67 7.64
CA THR A 92 4.47 2.82 6.50
C THR A 92 4.22 3.55 5.18
N GLN A 93 3.05 4.19 5.01
CA GLN A 93 2.76 4.98 3.80
C GLN A 93 3.79 6.09 3.61
N LEU A 94 4.20 6.80 4.67
CA LEU A 94 5.24 7.82 4.60
C LEU A 94 6.56 7.26 4.08
N LEU A 95 7.03 6.14 4.68
CA LEU A 95 8.28 5.49 4.28
C LEU A 95 8.24 5.01 2.82
N LEU A 96 7.12 4.44 2.38
CA LEU A 96 6.94 4.01 0.99
C LEU A 96 6.99 5.20 0.03
N CYS A 97 6.34 6.32 0.38
CA CYS A 97 6.38 7.55 -0.42
C CYS A 97 7.82 8.10 -0.52
N GLU A 98 8.54 8.17 0.60
CA GLU A 98 9.90 8.68 0.63
C GLU A 98 10.85 7.81 -0.19
N ALA A 99 10.78 6.49 -0.05
CA ALA A 99 11.56 5.55 -0.84
C ALA A 99 11.25 5.67 -2.34
N MET A 100 9.96 5.67 -2.71
CA MET A 100 9.55 5.76 -4.10
C MET A 100 9.94 7.09 -4.73
N HIS A 101 9.68 8.21 -4.04
CA HIS A 101 10.06 9.53 -4.54
C HIS A 101 11.58 9.70 -4.63
N GLY A 102 12.33 9.19 -3.66
CA GLY A 102 13.79 9.26 -3.66
C GLY A 102 14.43 8.53 -4.85
N LEU A 103 13.80 7.46 -5.32
CA LEU A 103 14.29 6.66 -6.44
C LEU A 103 13.78 7.14 -7.81
N THR A 104 12.56 7.65 -7.88
CA THR A 104 11.88 7.95 -9.16
C THR A 104 11.77 9.44 -9.45
N HIS A 105 11.80 10.29 -8.43
CA HIS A 105 11.47 11.73 -8.47
C HIS A 105 10.06 12.04 -9.00
N GLU A 106 9.18 11.05 -9.01
CA GLU A 106 7.80 11.20 -9.45
C GLU A 106 6.99 12.06 -8.48
N LYS A 107 6.36 13.13 -8.98
CA LYS A 107 5.55 14.04 -8.15
C LYS A 107 4.38 13.35 -7.45
N ARG A 108 3.81 12.32 -8.08
CA ARG A 108 2.70 11.54 -7.50
C ARG A 108 3.13 10.69 -6.30
N ALA A 109 4.43 10.36 -6.20
CA ALA A 109 4.99 9.65 -5.05
C ALA A 109 5.25 10.56 -3.84
N VAL A 110 5.21 11.88 -4.00
CA VAL A 110 5.35 12.82 -2.88
C VAL A 110 4.23 12.62 -1.87
N CYS A 111 4.62 12.36 -0.62
CA CYS A 111 3.67 12.09 0.46
C CYS A 111 2.80 13.33 0.76
N PRO A 112 1.46 13.19 0.78
CA PRO A 112 0.57 14.30 1.13
C PRO A 112 0.81 14.81 2.56
N PRO A 113 0.74 16.12 2.82
CA PRO A 113 0.97 16.71 4.14
C PRO A 113 0.09 16.14 5.25
N LEU A 114 -1.13 15.72 4.94
CA LEU A 114 -2.06 15.13 5.90
C LEU A 114 -1.48 13.87 6.56
N VAL A 115 -0.72 13.06 5.84
CA VAL A 115 -0.09 11.85 6.40
C VAL A 115 0.83 12.21 7.57
N LYS A 116 1.71 13.21 7.42
CA LYS A 116 2.61 13.66 8.49
C LYS A 116 1.84 14.22 9.68
N ARG A 117 0.75 14.94 9.43
CA ARG A 117 -0.14 15.46 10.50
C ARG A 117 -0.82 14.33 11.28
N MET A 118 -1.28 13.28 10.58
CA MET A 118 -1.89 12.11 11.21
C MET A 118 -0.88 11.36 12.06
N ILE A 119 0.34 11.16 11.58
CA ILE A 119 1.43 10.54 12.35
C ILE A 119 1.70 11.32 13.62
N ALA A 120 1.87 12.64 13.52
CA ALA A 120 2.11 13.51 14.67
C ALA A 120 0.96 13.48 15.71
N ALA A 121 -0.27 13.24 15.24
CA ALA A 121 -1.46 13.07 16.09
C ALA A 121 -1.63 11.65 16.65
N GLY A 122 -0.72 10.71 16.39
CA GLY A 122 -0.82 9.31 16.80
C GLY A 122 -1.90 8.49 16.07
N ARG A 123 -2.41 9.02 14.95
CA ARG A 123 -3.47 8.38 14.14
C ARG A 123 -2.83 7.53 13.05
N LEU A 124 -2.28 6.37 13.44
CA LEU A 124 -1.54 5.52 12.50
C LEU A 124 -2.42 4.50 11.76
N GLY A 125 -3.68 4.35 12.13
CA GLY A 125 -4.59 3.36 11.57
C GLY A 125 -5.02 2.30 12.57
N LYS A 126 -5.31 1.08 12.11
CA LYS A 126 -5.81 -0.02 12.96
C LYS A 126 -4.90 -0.30 14.16
N LYS A 127 -3.60 -0.23 14.00
CA LYS A 127 -2.62 -0.50 15.07
C LYS A 127 -2.69 0.46 16.26
N THR A 128 -3.27 1.66 16.06
CA THR A 128 -3.51 2.64 17.13
C THR A 128 -4.99 2.83 17.44
N GLY A 129 -5.86 1.98 16.86
CA GLY A 129 -7.32 2.09 17.02
C GLY A 129 -7.96 3.26 16.27
N ILE A 130 -7.17 4.13 15.67
CA ILE A 130 -7.64 5.29 14.93
C ILE A 130 -6.69 5.66 13.79
N GLY A 131 -7.26 5.90 12.63
CA GLY A 131 -6.60 6.41 11.43
C GLY A 131 -7.53 7.39 10.72
N PHE A 132 -7.82 7.15 9.46
CA PHE A 132 -8.93 7.79 8.75
C PHE A 132 -10.28 7.34 9.32
N HIS A 133 -10.36 6.07 9.69
CA HIS A 133 -11.52 5.50 10.40
C HIS A 133 -11.21 5.29 11.88
N ARG A 134 -12.29 5.02 12.67
CA ARG A 134 -12.18 4.60 14.07
C ARG A 134 -12.43 3.10 14.16
N TYR A 135 -11.62 2.42 14.95
CA TYR A 135 -11.67 0.99 15.20
C TYR A 135 -11.92 0.76 16.68
N SER A 136 -13.22 0.74 17.08
CA SER A 136 -13.59 0.32 18.43
C SER A 136 -13.55 -1.21 18.49
N ASP A 137 -12.89 -1.75 19.55
CA ASP A 137 -12.95 -3.16 19.98
C ASP A 137 -12.42 -4.26 19.04
N GLN A 138 -11.39 -4.01 18.26
CA GLN A 138 -10.55 -5.14 17.83
C GLN A 138 -9.40 -5.29 18.81
N LYS A 139 -9.40 -6.40 19.61
CA LYS A 139 -8.25 -6.83 20.39
C LYS A 139 -7.01 -6.71 19.50
N ILE A 140 -6.09 -5.84 19.92
CA ILE A 140 -4.79 -5.70 19.29
C ILE A 140 -4.16 -7.10 19.33
N PHE A 141 -3.96 -7.73 18.18
CA PHE A 141 -3.25 -8.98 18.10
C PHE A 141 -1.80 -8.73 18.51
N GLY A 142 -1.38 -9.30 19.64
CA GLY A 142 0.02 -9.42 20.06
C GLY A 142 0.39 -8.54 21.25
N ALA A 143 0.04 -8.96 22.44
CA ALA A 143 0.86 -8.80 23.64
C ALA A 143 1.32 -10.18 24.05
#